data_fddf5a31841e095c71faf7ec2540bb76
#
_entry.id   fddf5a31841e095c71faf7ec2540bb76
#
_cell.length_a   1.000
_cell.length_b   1.000
_cell.length_c   1.000
_cell.angle_alpha   90.00
_cell.angle_beta   90.00
_cell.angle_gamma   90.00
#
_symmetry.space_group_name_H-M   'P 1'
#
loop_
_entity.id
_entity.type
_entity.pdbx_description
1 polymer ?
#
loop_
_entity_poly.entity_id
_entity_poly.type
_entity_poly.pdbx_seq_one_letter_code
_entity_poly.pdbx_strand_id
1 'polypeptide(L)'
;VINFEVVNSSTTNKIEVGEKQYTEAEYCSRIAGLLAGLDLRVSATYKPLTEVTAIPLVDSDEEVDTAIDAGKLTLYNDGERVVIARGVNSLITVTEVETADLQKIKINAIQDQIEGDIYSTINKSYIGNYSNSYDNKCLLITAIKGYLRGLEATEGGKGWLKADSSTMEINVAKQKQYLESIGVDTSEMD
;
A
#
# COMPACT_ATOMS: atom_id res chain seq x y z
N VAL A 1 0.87 -7.97 4.61
CA VAL A 1 1.64 -8.11 5.88
C VAL A 1 2.97 -7.40 5.70
N ILE A 2 3.49 -6.78 6.76
CA ILE A 2 4.82 -6.17 6.79
C ILE A 2 5.70 -7.06 7.66
N ASN A 3 6.82 -7.54 7.12
CA ASN A 3 7.79 -8.33 7.82
C ASN A 3 8.99 -7.44 8.19
N PHE A 4 9.12 -7.10 9.47
CA PHE A 4 10.23 -6.29 9.96
C PHE A 4 11.35 -7.21 10.44
N GLU A 5 12.53 -7.04 9.87
CA GLU A 5 13.75 -7.76 10.24
C GLU A 5 14.95 -6.84 10.08
N VAL A 6 15.89 -6.91 10.98
CA VAL A 6 17.16 -6.17 10.89
C VAL A 6 18.26 -7.14 10.56
N VAL A 7 18.99 -6.87 9.47
CA VAL A 7 20.08 -7.73 9.02
C VAL A 7 21.10 -7.92 10.14
N ASN A 8 21.56 -9.13 10.32
CA ASN A 8 22.51 -9.54 11.38
C ASN A 8 22.04 -9.31 12.81
N SER A 9 20.73 -9.10 13.05
CA SER A 9 20.16 -9.05 14.40
C SER A 9 20.19 -10.43 15.05
N SER A 10 20.49 -10.44 16.35
CA SER A 10 20.54 -11.65 17.16
C SER A 10 20.20 -11.30 18.62
N THR A 11 20.21 -12.31 19.49
CA THR A 11 20.00 -12.08 20.94
C THR A 11 21.06 -11.20 21.58
N THR A 12 22.27 -11.15 20.99
CA THR A 12 23.39 -10.35 21.46
C THR A 12 23.65 -9.09 20.63
N ASN A 13 23.10 -9.02 19.41
CA ASN A 13 23.31 -7.93 18.48
C ASN A 13 21.94 -7.27 18.21
N LYS A 14 21.70 -6.11 18.79
CA LYS A 14 20.37 -5.49 18.92
C LYS A 14 20.34 -4.08 18.39
N ILE A 15 19.13 -3.56 18.25
CA ILE A 15 18.88 -2.15 17.92
C ILE A 15 19.13 -1.33 19.19
N GLU A 16 19.98 -0.32 19.12
CA GLU A 16 20.31 0.56 20.22
C GLU A 16 19.54 1.89 20.15
N VAL A 17 18.94 2.28 21.28
CA VAL A 17 18.26 3.55 21.43
C VAL A 17 18.76 4.21 22.72
N GLY A 18 19.74 5.09 22.59
CA GLY A 18 20.47 5.64 23.74
C GLY A 18 21.18 4.53 24.52
N GLU A 19 20.83 4.35 25.79
CA GLU A 19 21.41 3.31 26.66
C GLU A 19 20.63 1.97 26.63
N LYS A 20 19.54 1.90 25.87
CA LYS A 20 18.68 0.71 25.81
C LYS A 20 18.92 -0.07 24.53
N GLN A 21 18.77 -1.37 24.64
CA GLN A 21 18.86 -2.30 23.51
C GLN A 21 17.54 -3.02 23.34
N TYR A 22 17.08 -3.10 22.08
CA TYR A 22 15.83 -3.74 21.70
C TYR A 22 16.06 -4.84 20.68
N THR A 23 15.35 -5.94 20.86
CA THR A 23 15.20 -6.95 19.81
C THR A 23 14.27 -6.43 18.71
N GLU A 24 14.28 -7.07 17.54
CA GLU A 24 13.36 -6.76 16.44
C GLU A 24 11.89 -6.80 16.89
N ALA A 25 11.51 -7.85 17.63
CA ALA A 25 10.16 -8.03 18.12
C ALA A 25 9.70 -6.88 19.04
N GLU A 26 10.58 -6.41 19.91
CA GLU A 26 10.31 -5.28 20.80
C GLU A 26 10.22 -3.96 20.03
N TYR A 27 10.99 -3.80 18.96
CA TYR A 27 11.03 -2.59 18.16
C TYR A 27 9.92 -2.54 17.08
N CYS A 28 9.28 -3.68 16.77
CA CYS A 28 8.16 -3.76 15.81
C CYS A 28 7.05 -2.75 16.09
N SER A 29 6.70 -2.53 17.36
CA SER A 29 5.63 -1.59 17.72
C SER A 29 5.99 -0.15 17.34
N ARG A 30 7.27 0.22 17.43
CA ARG A 30 7.76 1.54 17.03
C ARG A 30 7.70 1.72 15.51
N ILE A 31 8.09 0.69 14.75
CA ILE A 31 7.96 0.69 13.28
C ILE A 31 6.49 0.77 12.86
N ALA A 32 5.61 -0.01 13.48
CA ALA A 32 4.17 0.04 13.21
C ALA A 32 3.59 1.44 13.48
N GLY A 33 3.97 2.07 14.60
CA GLY A 33 3.54 3.42 14.93
C GLY A 33 4.06 4.47 13.94
N LEU A 34 5.30 4.32 13.46
CA LEU A 34 5.86 5.19 12.42
C LEU A 34 5.07 5.05 11.11
N LEU A 35 4.83 3.82 10.66
CA LEU A 35 4.11 3.56 9.40
C LEU A 35 2.66 4.07 9.46
N ALA A 36 1.97 3.86 10.59
CA ALA A 36 0.60 4.34 10.80
C ALA A 36 0.51 5.88 10.86
N GLY A 37 1.57 6.55 11.28
CA GLY A 37 1.63 8.02 11.36
C GLY A 37 2.12 8.71 10.08
N LEU A 38 2.48 7.95 9.04
CA LEU A 38 2.92 8.55 7.78
C LEU A 38 1.74 9.08 6.97
N ASP A 39 1.91 10.28 6.40
CA ASP A 39 1.03 10.76 5.35
C ASP A 39 1.13 9.84 4.11
N LEU A 40 -0.01 9.47 3.51
CA LEU A 40 -0.06 8.59 2.34
C LEU A 40 0.72 9.13 1.12
N ARG A 41 1.05 10.42 1.11
CA ARG A 41 1.93 11.04 0.09
C ARG A 41 3.40 10.75 0.31
N VAL A 42 3.79 10.32 1.51
CA VAL A 42 5.17 10.10 1.92
C VAL A 42 5.50 8.61 1.94
N SER A 43 6.64 8.23 1.38
CA SER A 43 7.15 6.86 1.47
C SER A 43 7.84 6.61 2.81
N ALA A 44 7.76 5.37 3.29
CA ALA A 44 8.58 4.91 4.42
C ALA A 44 10.07 4.73 4.04
N THR A 45 10.39 4.64 2.74
CA THR A 45 11.76 4.51 2.23
C THR A 45 12.61 5.69 2.67
N TYR A 46 13.78 5.43 3.21
CA TYR A 46 14.74 6.41 3.75
C TYR A 46 14.18 7.29 4.88
N LYS A 47 13.09 6.82 5.55
CA LYS A 47 12.57 7.53 6.71
C LYS A 47 13.53 7.37 7.88
N PRO A 48 14.05 8.48 8.46
CA PRO A 48 15.01 8.41 9.55
C PRO A 48 14.34 8.00 10.86
N LEU A 49 15.08 7.22 11.65
CA LEU A 49 14.79 6.83 13.02
C LEU A 49 15.77 7.58 13.92
N THR A 50 15.47 8.82 14.22
CA THR A 50 16.38 9.75 14.92
C THR A 50 16.72 9.32 16.34
N GLU A 51 15.92 8.44 16.92
CA GLU A 51 16.13 7.86 18.25
C GLU A 51 17.11 6.69 18.24
N VAL A 52 17.35 6.04 17.09
CA VAL A 52 18.25 4.89 16.98
C VAL A 52 19.69 5.37 16.87
N THR A 53 20.52 4.94 17.80
CA THR A 53 21.94 5.29 17.88
C THR A 53 22.84 4.30 17.17
N ALA A 54 22.48 3.03 17.17
CA ALA A 54 23.20 1.99 16.45
C ALA A 54 22.26 0.83 16.04
N ILE A 55 22.64 0.15 14.97
CA ILE A 55 22.08 -1.13 14.54
C ILE A 55 23.20 -2.13 14.32
N PRO A 56 22.90 -3.44 14.26
CA PRO A 56 23.87 -4.45 13.88
C PRO A 56 24.63 -4.06 12.60
N LEU A 57 25.93 -4.26 12.61
CA LEU A 57 26.76 -4.00 11.44
C LEU A 57 26.40 -4.98 10.33
N VAL A 58 26.33 -4.45 9.13
CA VAL A 58 26.10 -5.20 7.89
C VAL A 58 27.43 -5.26 7.14
N ASP A 59 27.83 -6.43 6.69
CA ASP A 59 29.13 -6.63 6.03
C ASP A 59 29.14 -6.05 4.61
N SER A 60 27.97 -5.97 3.97
CA SER A 60 27.80 -5.38 2.63
C SER A 60 26.38 -4.86 2.39
N ASP A 61 26.25 -3.90 1.48
CA ASP A 61 24.93 -3.41 1.02
C ASP A 61 24.10 -4.52 0.34
N GLU A 62 24.77 -5.56 -0.20
CA GLU A 62 24.14 -6.71 -0.84
C GLU A 62 23.29 -7.54 0.14
N GLU A 63 23.64 -7.58 1.43
CA GLU A 63 22.85 -8.25 2.45
C GLU A 63 21.53 -7.50 2.71
N VAL A 64 21.57 -6.17 2.70
CA VAL A 64 20.39 -5.31 2.82
C VAL A 64 19.47 -5.50 1.62
N ASP A 65 20.04 -5.50 0.41
CA ASP A 65 19.27 -5.71 -0.82
C ASP A 65 18.63 -7.10 -0.85
N THR A 66 19.36 -8.13 -0.42
CA THR A 66 18.83 -9.50 -0.29
C THR A 66 17.64 -9.56 0.67
N ALA A 67 17.70 -8.85 1.79
CA ALA A 67 16.60 -8.79 2.74
C ALA A 67 15.38 -8.07 2.13
N ILE A 68 15.60 -6.97 1.39
CA ILE A 68 14.54 -6.24 0.69
C ILE A 68 13.87 -7.12 -0.36
N ASP A 69 14.65 -7.84 -1.17
CA ASP A 69 14.15 -8.75 -2.20
C ASP A 69 13.36 -9.92 -1.62
N ALA A 70 13.72 -10.33 -0.40
CA ALA A 70 12.95 -11.32 0.38
C ALA A 70 11.68 -10.71 1.05
N GLY A 71 11.30 -9.47 0.72
CA GLY A 71 10.10 -8.82 1.24
C GLY A 71 10.20 -8.39 2.69
N LYS A 72 11.41 -8.10 3.18
CA LYS A 72 11.66 -7.66 4.54
C LYS A 72 11.85 -6.14 4.60
N LEU A 73 11.12 -5.48 5.50
CA LEU A 73 11.40 -4.10 5.86
C LEU A 73 12.56 -4.09 6.84
N THR A 74 13.71 -3.57 6.42
CA THR A 74 14.93 -3.56 7.22
C THR A 74 15.45 -2.15 7.46
N LEU A 75 16.33 -2.01 8.44
CA LEU A 75 17.03 -0.77 8.77
C LEU A 75 18.39 -0.74 8.09
N TYR A 76 18.83 0.46 7.77
CA TYR A 76 20.12 0.75 7.15
C TYR A 76 20.77 1.97 7.81
N ASN A 77 22.08 1.92 8.00
CA ASN A 77 22.86 3.05 8.47
C ASN A 77 23.56 3.70 7.28
N ASP A 78 23.17 4.93 6.95
CA ASP A 78 23.72 5.67 5.80
C ASP A 78 25.06 6.38 6.13
N GLY A 79 25.61 6.15 7.32
CA GLY A 79 26.83 6.77 7.82
C GLY A 79 26.58 8.00 8.70
N GLU A 80 25.40 8.60 8.62
CA GLU A 80 25.00 9.74 9.45
C GLU A 80 23.87 9.36 10.42
N ARG A 81 22.98 8.48 9.99
CA ARG A 81 21.75 8.11 10.71
C ARG A 81 21.24 6.74 10.29
N VAL A 82 20.39 6.18 11.15
CA VAL A 82 19.65 4.96 10.84
C VAL A 82 18.34 5.32 10.15
N VAL A 83 18.07 4.66 9.02
CA VAL A 83 16.88 4.87 8.20
C VAL A 83 16.20 3.53 7.88
N ILE A 84 14.93 3.57 7.48
CA ILE A 84 14.28 2.43 6.83
C ILE A 84 14.91 2.31 5.43
N ALA A 85 15.54 1.19 5.11
CA ALA A 85 16.20 0.98 3.82
C ALA A 85 15.20 1.11 2.66
N ARG A 86 14.08 0.37 2.72
CA ARG A 86 13.01 0.46 1.74
C ARG A 86 11.66 0.13 2.37
N GLY A 87 10.62 0.89 2.01
CA GLY A 87 9.24 0.69 2.47
C GLY A 87 8.54 -0.41 1.67
N VAL A 88 8.92 -1.67 1.90
CA VAL A 88 8.36 -2.86 1.25
C VAL A 88 7.54 -3.70 2.23
N ASN A 89 6.60 -4.46 1.67
CA ASN A 89 5.83 -5.48 2.39
C ASN A 89 6.35 -6.90 2.07
N SER A 90 5.70 -7.92 2.63
CA SER A 90 6.09 -9.32 2.47
C SER A 90 5.64 -9.97 1.15
N LEU A 91 5.15 -9.22 0.18
CA LEU A 91 4.77 -9.74 -1.13
C LEU A 91 6.04 -9.98 -1.96
N ILE A 92 6.39 -11.24 -2.20
CA ILE A 92 7.55 -11.63 -3.01
C ILE A 92 7.14 -12.31 -4.32
N THR A 93 5.94 -12.87 -4.37
CA THR A 93 5.41 -13.54 -5.57
C THR A 93 4.48 -12.58 -6.30
N VAL A 94 4.85 -12.18 -7.50
CA VAL A 94 4.02 -11.35 -8.38
C VAL A 94 3.26 -12.22 -9.37
N THR A 95 2.04 -11.79 -9.70
CA THR A 95 1.17 -12.42 -10.69
C THR A 95 0.79 -11.40 -11.76
N GLU A 96 -0.03 -11.79 -12.74
CA GLU A 96 -0.57 -10.84 -13.71
C GLU A 96 -1.45 -9.76 -13.07
N VAL A 97 -2.03 -10.04 -11.90
CA VAL A 97 -2.92 -9.13 -11.16
C VAL A 97 -2.14 -8.39 -10.07
N GLU A 98 -1.27 -9.12 -9.34
CA GLU A 98 -0.45 -8.57 -8.27
C GLU A 98 0.92 -8.18 -8.83
N THR A 99 1.05 -6.93 -9.25
CA THR A 99 2.28 -6.40 -9.83
C THR A 99 3.33 -6.09 -8.76
N ALA A 100 4.60 -5.96 -9.18
CA ALA A 100 5.70 -5.58 -8.29
C ALA A 100 5.47 -4.22 -7.57
N ASP A 101 4.61 -3.36 -8.10
CA ASP A 101 4.28 -2.10 -7.42
C ASP A 101 3.54 -2.32 -6.10
N LEU A 102 2.77 -3.40 -5.97
CA LEU A 102 2.08 -3.78 -4.73
C LEU A 102 3.04 -4.25 -3.61
N GLN A 103 4.31 -4.43 -3.90
CA GLN A 103 5.34 -4.64 -2.88
C GLN A 103 5.62 -3.38 -2.05
N LYS A 104 5.27 -2.20 -2.56
CA LYS A 104 5.48 -0.92 -1.87
C LYS A 104 4.37 -0.66 -0.85
N ILE A 105 4.74 -0.47 0.42
CA ILE A 105 3.79 -0.19 1.53
C ILE A 105 2.89 1.01 1.18
N LYS A 106 3.46 2.07 0.63
CA LYS A 106 2.71 3.27 0.25
C LYS A 106 1.60 2.98 -0.75
N ILE A 107 1.85 2.15 -1.76
CA ILE A 107 0.87 1.82 -2.80
C ILE A 107 -0.28 1.02 -2.20
N ASN A 108 0.02 0.00 -1.38
CA ASN A 108 -1.02 -0.74 -0.67
C ASN A 108 -1.87 0.16 0.24
N ALA A 109 -1.24 1.03 1.02
CA ALA A 109 -1.96 1.94 1.92
C ALA A 109 -2.91 2.89 1.16
N ILE A 110 -2.49 3.39 0.00
CA ILE A 110 -3.35 4.21 -0.88
C ILE A 110 -4.51 3.37 -1.43
N GLN A 111 -4.24 2.15 -1.88
CA GLN A 111 -5.27 1.24 -2.41
C GLN A 111 -6.30 0.91 -1.33
N ASP A 112 -5.87 0.50 -0.14
CA ASP A 112 -6.75 0.19 1.00
C ASP A 112 -7.63 1.39 1.38
N GLN A 113 -7.07 2.61 1.36
CA GLN A 113 -7.83 3.82 1.66
C GLN A 113 -8.89 4.09 0.59
N ILE A 114 -8.55 4.01 -0.69
CA ILE A 114 -9.50 4.22 -1.81
C ILE A 114 -10.61 3.17 -1.77
N GLU A 115 -10.27 1.90 -1.56
CA GLU A 115 -11.25 0.81 -1.44
C GLU A 115 -12.19 1.06 -0.27
N GLY A 116 -11.66 1.40 0.90
CA GLY A 116 -12.44 1.70 2.11
C GLY A 116 -13.40 2.86 1.93
N ASP A 117 -12.96 3.95 1.31
CA ASP A 117 -13.78 5.15 1.06
C ASP A 117 -14.92 4.84 0.07
N ILE A 118 -14.61 4.16 -1.04
CA ILE A 118 -15.60 3.77 -2.03
C ILE A 118 -16.61 2.79 -1.42
N TYR A 119 -16.13 1.74 -0.74
CA TYR A 119 -16.98 0.73 -0.10
C TYR A 119 -17.92 1.36 0.94
N SER A 120 -17.38 2.20 1.82
CA SER A 120 -18.17 2.89 2.85
C SER A 120 -19.24 3.80 2.22
N THR A 121 -18.89 4.53 1.17
CA THR A 121 -19.82 5.45 0.48
C THR A 121 -20.93 4.68 -0.23
N ILE A 122 -20.59 3.59 -0.93
CA ILE A 122 -21.59 2.76 -1.61
C ILE A 122 -22.57 2.18 -0.60
N ASN A 123 -22.08 1.60 0.48
CA ASN A 123 -22.94 0.98 1.50
C ASN A 123 -23.85 1.97 2.21
N LYS A 124 -23.36 3.16 2.52
CA LYS A 124 -24.14 4.17 3.27
C LYS A 124 -25.11 4.96 2.39
N SER A 125 -24.73 5.22 1.15
CA SER A 125 -25.44 6.21 0.34
C SER A 125 -26.17 5.62 -0.87
N TYR A 126 -25.75 4.47 -1.38
CA TYR A 126 -26.31 3.87 -2.60
C TYR A 126 -27.13 2.62 -2.35
N ILE A 127 -26.62 1.67 -1.56
CA ILE A 127 -27.33 0.41 -1.30
C ILE A 127 -28.61 0.70 -0.50
N GLY A 128 -29.73 0.24 -1.04
CA GLY A 128 -31.07 0.45 -0.44
C GLY A 128 -31.71 1.80 -0.77
N ASN A 129 -30.97 2.79 -1.29
CA ASN A 129 -31.47 4.12 -1.62
C ASN A 129 -31.75 4.31 -3.13
N TYR A 130 -31.07 3.57 -3.98
CA TYR A 130 -31.19 3.67 -5.43
C TYR A 130 -31.53 2.32 -6.03
N SER A 131 -32.43 2.31 -7.03
CA SER A 131 -32.72 1.12 -7.82
C SER A 131 -31.52 0.77 -8.71
N ASN A 132 -31.37 -0.52 -9.04
CA ASN A 132 -30.30 -1.01 -9.92
C ASN A 132 -30.63 -0.72 -11.41
N SER A 133 -30.78 0.57 -11.76
CA SER A 133 -30.98 1.03 -13.13
C SER A 133 -29.66 1.44 -13.78
N TYR A 134 -29.62 1.50 -15.11
CA TYR A 134 -28.45 1.97 -15.86
C TYR A 134 -28.08 3.41 -15.46
N ASP A 135 -29.06 4.30 -15.35
CA ASP A 135 -28.84 5.72 -15.00
C ASP A 135 -28.19 5.84 -13.61
N ASN A 136 -28.67 5.07 -12.63
CA ASN A 136 -28.10 5.09 -11.27
C ASN A 136 -26.67 4.51 -11.24
N LYS A 137 -26.37 3.53 -12.10
CA LYS A 137 -24.97 3.05 -12.27
C LYS A 137 -24.09 4.15 -12.86
N CYS A 138 -24.55 4.89 -13.84
CA CYS A 138 -23.84 6.02 -14.43
C CYS A 138 -23.59 7.15 -13.41
N LEU A 139 -24.56 7.43 -12.56
CA LEU A 139 -24.41 8.40 -11.44
C LEU A 139 -23.33 7.95 -10.47
N LEU A 140 -23.33 6.68 -10.06
CA LEU A 140 -22.29 6.11 -9.17
C LEU A 140 -20.92 6.20 -9.83
N ILE A 141 -20.78 5.80 -11.09
CA ILE A 141 -19.53 5.89 -11.84
C ILE A 141 -19.03 7.33 -11.88
N THR A 142 -19.91 8.29 -12.13
CA THR A 142 -19.54 9.72 -12.16
C THR A 142 -19.05 10.20 -10.79
N ALA A 143 -19.71 9.78 -9.71
CA ALA A 143 -19.29 10.10 -8.35
C ALA A 143 -17.92 9.53 -8.02
N ILE A 144 -17.68 8.23 -8.34
CA ILE A 144 -16.36 7.58 -8.13
C ILE A 144 -15.28 8.27 -8.98
N LYS A 145 -15.56 8.58 -10.26
CA LYS A 145 -14.63 9.33 -11.10
C LYS A 145 -14.27 10.69 -10.50
N GLY A 146 -15.24 11.40 -9.96
CA GLY A 146 -15.03 12.68 -9.28
C GLY A 146 -14.13 12.55 -8.06
N TYR A 147 -14.35 11.52 -7.24
CA TYR A 147 -13.49 11.19 -6.09
C TYR A 147 -12.05 10.88 -6.53
N LEU A 148 -11.86 9.97 -7.49
CA LEU A 148 -10.53 9.59 -7.96
C LEU A 148 -9.77 10.77 -8.57
N ARG A 149 -10.43 11.63 -9.36
CA ARG A 149 -9.84 12.87 -9.88
C ARG A 149 -9.40 13.83 -8.78
N GLY A 150 -10.13 13.87 -7.66
CA GLY A 150 -9.73 14.65 -6.48
C GLY A 150 -8.46 14.13 -5.80
N LEU A 151 -8.10 12.86 -6.03
CA LEU A 151 -6.87 12.24 -5.53
C LEU A 151 -5.69 12.33 -6.52
N GLU A 152 -5.93 12.74 -7.76
CA GLU A 152 -4.88 12.88 -8.76
C GLU A 152 -3.95 14.06 -8.43
N ALA A 153 -2.70 13.92 -8.87
CA ALA A 153 -1.71 14.96 -8.72
C ALA A 153 -2.09 16.20 -9.56
N THR A 154 -2.16 17.34 -8.91
CA THR A 154 -2.27 18.66 -9.54
C THR A 154 -0.89 19.22 -9.90
N GLU A 155 -0.83 20.38 -10.55
CA GLU A 155 0.41 21.12 -10.74
C GLU A 155 1.09 21.36 -9.38
N GLY A 156 2.26 20.70 -9.17
CA GLY A 156 2.98 20.68 -7.89
C GLY A 156 3.09 19.31 -7.23
N GLY A 157 2.53 18.24 -7.83
CA GLY A 157 2.84 16.84 -7.49
C GLY A 157 2.30 16.32 -6.16
N LYS A 158 1.22 16.88 -5.63
CA LYS A 158 0.69 16.55 -4.28
C LYS A 158 -0.43 15.51 -4.24
N GLY A 159 -0.76 14.84 -5.34
CA GLY A 159 -1.79 13.79 -5.38
C GLY A 159 -1.29 12.42 -4.91
N TRP A 160 -2.24 11.51 -4.67
CA TRP A 160 -1.95 10.10 -4.43
C TRP A 160 -1.83 9.32 -5.74
N LEU A 161 -2.60 9.74 -6.75
CA LEU A 161 -2.66 9.14 -8.08
C LEU A 161 -1.94 10.04 -9.10
N LYS A 162 -1.51 9.42 -10.20
CA LYS A 162 -0.95 10.16 -11.34
C LYS A 162 -2.07 10.93 -12.02
N ALA A 163 -1.78 12.15 -12.50
CA ALA A 163 -2.73 12.95 -13.24
C ALA A 163 -3.26 12.21 -14.48
N ASP A 164 -4.54 12.36 -14.77
CA ASP A 164 -5.26 11.77 -15.90
C ASP A 164 -5.13 10.24 -16.02
N SER A 165 -4.88 9.54 -14.89
CA SER A 165 -4.73 8.08 -14.89
C SER A 165 -6.00 7.34 -14.43
N SER A 166 -6.98 8.05 -13.86
CA SER A 166 -8.16 7.42 -13.27
C SER A 166 -9.24 7.14 -14.29
N THR A 167 -9.58 5.88 -14.47
CA THR A 167 -10.69 5.42 -15.30
C THR A 167 -11.69 4.61 -14.49
N MET A 168 -12.95 4.71 -14.83
CA MET A 168 -14.02 3.92 -14.22
C MET A 168 -15.10 3.65 -15.27
N GLU A 169 -15.47 2.40 -15.43
CA GLU A 169 -16.48 1.98 -16.40
C GLU A 169 -17.24 0.73 -15.91
N ILE A 170 -18.35 0.43 -16.56
CA ILE A 170 -19.07 -0.82 -16.30
C ILE A 170 -18.28 -1.97 -16.91
N ASN A 171 -17.96 -2.98 -16.11
CA ASN A 171 -17.36 -4.21 -16.63
C ASN A 171 -18.44 -5.08 -17.28
N VAL A 172 -18.67 -4.85 -18.57
CA VAL A 172 -19.68 -5.55 -19.36
C VAL A 172 -19.41 -7.05 -19.38
N ALA A 173 -18.14 -7.47 -19.49
CA ALA A 173 -17.78 -8.89 -19.53
C ALA A 173 -18.19 -9.62 -18.23
N LYS A 174 -17.90 -9.03 -17.07
CA LYS A 174 -18.35 -9.60 -15.79
C LYS A 174 -19.85 -9.57 -15.60
N GLN A 175 -20.54 -8.56 -16.13
CA GLN A 175 -22.01 -8.54 -16.11
C GLN A 175 -22.61 -9.63 -16.99
N LYS A 176 -22.10 -9.84 -18.21
CA LYS A 176 -22.53 -10.95 -19.07
C LYS A 176 -22.31 -12.29 -18.38
N GLN A 177 -21.12 -12.53 -17.85
CA GLN A 177 -20.80 -13.77 -17.12
C GLN A 177 -21.77 -14.04 -15.96
N TYR A 178 -22.11 -13.00 -15.17
CA TYR A 178 -23.08 -13.14 -14.09
C TYR A 178 -24.47 -13.48 -14.61
N LEU A 179 -24.96 -12.78 -15.65
CA LEU A 179 -26.27 -13.02 -16.25
C LEU A 179 -26.39 -14.44 -16.83
N GLU A 180 -25.35 -14.91 -17.53
CA GLU A 180 -25.26 -16.29 -18.01
C GLU A 180 -25.31 -17.31 -16.88
N SER A 181 -24.64 -17.03 -15.76
CA SER A 181 -24.64 -17.92 -14.60
C SER A 181 -26.02 -18.11 -13.94
N ILE A 182 -26.93 -17.15 -14.14
CA ILE A 182 -28.34 -17.21 -13.68
C ILE A 182 -29.32 -17.56 -14.82
N GLY A 183 -28.81 -17.99 -15.97
CA GLY A 183 -29.62 -18.51 -17.08
C GLY A 183 -30.22 -17.44 -17.99
N VAL A 184 -29.71 -16.20 -17.96
CA VAL A 184 -30.12 -15.14 -18.89
C VAL A 184 -29.26 -15.19 -20.14
N ASP A 185 -29.88 -15.21 -21.32
CA ASP A 185 -29.19 -15.12 -22.61
C ASP A 185 -28.61 -13.71 -22.79
N THR A 186 -27.31 -13.63 -23.04
CA THR A 186 -26.58 -12.38 -23.25
C THR A 186 -26.07 -12.19 -24.69
N SER A 187 -26.50 -13.04 -25.62
CA SER A 187 -26.00 -13.03 -27.00
C SER A 187 -26.27 -11.73 -27.77
N GLU A 188 -27.32 -10.99 -27.41
CA GLU A 188 -27.71 -9.71 -28.02
C GLU A 188 -27.32 -8.48 -27.16
N MET A 189 -26.54 -8.66 -26.09
CA MET A 189 -26.09 -7.55 -25.23
C MET A 189 -24.74 -6.99 -25.69
N ASP A 190 -24.70 -5.71 -26.06
CA ASP A 190 -23.49 -4.95 -26.41
C ASP A 190 -22.79 -4.39 -25.17
#